data_53d9661b6790dc688aa40e3739e0ee0a
#
_entry.id   53d9661b6790dc688aa40e3739e0ee0a
#
_cell.length_a   1.000
_cell.length_b   1.000
_cell.length_c   1.000
_cell.angle_alpha   90.00
_cell.angle_beta   90.00
_cell.angle_gamma   90.00
#
_symmetry.space_group_name_H-M   'P 1'
#
loop_
_entity.id
_entity.type
_entity.pdbx_description
1 polymer ?
#
loop_
_entity_poly.entity_id
_entity_poly.type
_entity_poly.pdbx_seq_one_letter_code
_entity_poly.pdbx_strand_id
1 'polypeptide(L)'
;MMKRPMTASRAAHMRSKMAVIAALPREVAGLVRTVRPDPLWVKRGVWLYRLHGAVVVAAGMGAERAMAAVAAAVSQSNVETLVSTGLAGGCAPGLTAGSVLEAGWVVDAGTEERFATSGTQGTATEVVLATTDCVAGVQQKAELAKRLGAAMVDMEAASVARMAQELGLRFRAIKAISDESDREVGSLQAFAGELGTFRTGAFALHTALHPKQWRQALVLGRNSARALAALETVMRSVLEGL
;
A
#
# COMPACT_ATOMS: atom_id res chain seq x y z
N MET A 1 7.74 36.33 -45.54
CA MET A 1 7.91 36.42 -44.05
C MET A 1 6.90 35.46 -43.45
N MET A 2 7.29 34.18 -43.31
CA MET A 2 6.42 33.08 -42.85
C MET A 2 6.55 32.92 -41.34
N LYS A 3 5.47 33.17 -40.62
CA LYS A 3 5.36 32.88 -39.18
C LYS A 3 5.18 31.37 -38.98
N ARG A 4 6.17 30.73 -38.36
CA ARG A 4 6.05 29.36 -37.83
C ARG A 4 5.00 29.32 -36.71
N PRO A 5 4.09 28.34 -36.71
CA PRO A 5 3.25 28.11 -35.55
C PRO A 5 4.09 27.50 -34.43
N MET A 6 4.13 28.15 -33.29
CA MET A 6 4.62 27.59 -32.04
C MET A 6 3.69 26.47 -31.61
N THR A 7 4.11 25.24 -31.78
CA THR A 7 3.47 24.07 -31.15
C THR A 7 3.67 24.13 -29.65
N ALA A 8 2.70 24.68 -28.96
CA ALA A 8 2.61 24.63 -27.52
C ALA A 8 2.15 23.23 -27.08
N SER A 9 3.06 22.29 -26.97
CA SER A 9 2.84 21.12 -26.12
C SER A 9 2.98 21.52 -24.65
N ARG A 10 2.01 22.26 -24.17
CA ARG A 10 1.78 22.43 -22.75
C ARG A 10 0.94 21.23 -22.33
N ALA A 11 1.61 20.10 -22.00
CA ALA A 11 0.98 19.03 -21.27
C ALA A 11 0.35 19.69 -20.02
N ALA A 12 -0.98 19.73 -20.02
CA ALA A 12 -1.74 20.21 -18.86
C ALA A 12 -1.28 19.34 -17.68
N HIS A 13 -0.57 19.94 -16.73
CA HIS A 13 -0.32 19.35 -15.42
C HIS A 13 -1.70 19.12 -14.82
N MET A 14 -2.22 17.92 -14.96
CA MET A 14 -3.43 17.52 -14.25
C MET A 14 -3.14 17.68 -12.77
N ARG A 15 -3.88 18.55 -12.10
CA ARG A 15 -3.80 18.72 -10.66
C ARG A 15 -4.35 17.45 -10.01
N SER A 16 -3.49 16.53 -9.66
CA SER A 16 -3.88 15.36 -8.89
C SER A 16 -3.81 15.72 -7.42
N LYS A 17 -4.98 15.88 -6.79
CA LYS A 17 -5.04 16.20 -5.37
C LYS A 17 -4.56 15.07 -4.48
N MET A 18 -4.59 13.84 -4.96
CA MET A 18 -4.30 12.65 -4.19
C MET A 18 -3.27 11.77 -4.89
N ALA A 19 -2.32 11.22 -4.12
CA ALA A 19 -1.46 10.14 -4.55
C ALA A 19 -1.74 8.89 -3.72
N VAL A 20 -2.12 7.81 -4.39
CA VAL A 20 -2.35 6.49 -3.80
C VAL A 20 -1.09 5.67 -3.95
N ILE A 21 -0.49 5.28 -2.84
CA ILE A 21 0.77 4.54 -2.76
C ILE A 21 0.50 3.11 -2.30
N ALA A 22 0.87 2.15 -3.12
CA ALA A 22 0.75 0.72 -2.85
C ALA A 22 2.11 0.01 -3.03
N ALA A 23 2.25 -1.16 -2.43
CA ALA A 23 3.43 -1.98 -2.62
C ALA A 23 3.40 -2.67 -3.99
N LEU A 24 2.35 -3.41 -4.29
CA LEU A 24 2.30 -4.27 -5.47
C LEU A 24 1.24 -3.81 -6.47
N PRO A 25 1.50 -3.91 -7.80
CA PRO A 25 0.53 -3.53 -8.82
C PRO A 25 -0.84 -4.23 -8.69
N ARG A 26 -0.86 -5.48 -8.17
CA ARG A 26 -2.09 -6.24 -7.94
C ARG A 26 -3.02 -5.59 -6.88
N GLU A 27 -2.46 -4.81 -5.96
CA GLU A 27 -3.23 -4.15 -4.89
C GLU A 27 -4.08 -2.99 -5.40
N VAL A 28 -3.67 -2.42 -6.53
CA VAL A 28 -4.36 -1.31 -7.18
C VAL A 28 -4.95 -1.68 -8.54
N ALA A 29 -4.82 -2.94 -8.97
CA ALA A 29 -5.24 -3.40 -10.29
C ALA A 29 -6.72 -3.09 -10.59
N GLY A 30 -7.60 -3.23 -9.58
CA GLY A 30 -9.01 -2.88 -9.70
C GLY A 30 -9.24 -1.40 -9.98
N LEU A 31 -8.45 -0.51 -9.38
CA LEU A 31 -8.59 0.94 -9.54
C LEU A 31 -8.12 1.43 -10.92
N VAL A 32 -7.17 0.73 -11.52
CA VAL A 32 -6.47 1.17 -12.75
C VAL A 32 -6.80 0.32 -13.98
N ARG A 33 -7.88 -0.47 -13.97
CA ARG A 33 -8.25 -1.42 -15.05
C ARG A 33 -8.27 -0.81 -16.45
N THR A 34 -8.67 0.45 -16.57
CA THR A 34 -8.82 1.16 -17.85
C THR A 34 -7.62 2.03 -18.21
N VAL A 35 -6.60 2.07 -17.35
CA VAL A 35 -5.44 2.95 -17.51
C VAL A 35 -4.16 2.12 -17.61
N ARG A 36 -3.32 2.48 -18.58
CA ARG A 36 -1.99 1.86 -18.69
C ARG A 36 -0.97 2.61 -17.83
N PRO A 37 -0.01 1.92 -17.23
CA PRO A 37 1.06 2.57 -16.50
C PRO A 37 1.96 3.36 -17.46
N ASP A 38 2.57 4.42 -16.95
CA ASP A 38 3.54 5.21 -17.69
C ASP A 38 4.79 4.36 -18.02
N PRO A 39 5.12 4.14 -19.31
CA PRO A 39 6.20 3.25 -19.70
C PRO A 39 7.59 3.72 -19.26
N LEU A 40 7.79 5.02 -19.03
CA LEU A 40 9.06 5.56 -18.55
C LEU A 40 9.31 5.17 -17.07
N TRP A 41 8.25 5.12 -16.29
CA TRP A 41 8.33 4.70 -14.89
C TRP A 41 8.41 3.18 -14.74
N VAL A 42 7.72 2.43 -15.60
CA VAL A 42 7.79 0.95 -15.61
C VAL A 42 9.23 0.48 -15.84
N LYS A 43 10.01 1.13 -16.72
CA LYS A 43 11.44 0.83 -16.93
C LYS A 43 12.29 1.03 -15.67
N ARG A 44 11.82 1.81 -14.70
CA ARG A 44 12.45 2.06 -13.40
C ARG A 44 11.89 1.17 -12.28
N GLY A 45 11.04 0.21 -12.62
CA GLY A 45 10.37 -0.67 -11.66
C GLY A 45 9.28 0.03 -10.84
N VAL A 46 8.68 1.09 -11.39
CA VAL A 46 7.58 1.85 -10.77
C VAL A 46 6.38 1.83 -11.71
N TRP A 47 5.24 1.35 -11.23
CA TRP A 47 3.96 1.37 -11.97
C TRP A 47 3.19 2.62 -11.58
N LEU A 48 3.27 3.65 -12.39
CA LEU A 48 2.59 4.92 -12.19
C LEU A 48 1.42 5.06 -13.17
N TYR A 49 0.23 5.30 -12.62
CA TYR A 49 -1.03 5.45 -13.36
C TYR A 49 -1.63 6.83 -13.07
N ARG A 50 -2.08 7.53 -14.12
CA ARG A 50 -2.75 8.83 -13.98
C ARG A 50 -4.26 8.65 -14.10
N LEU A 51 -4.98 8.95 -13.02
CA LEU A 51 -6.45 9.00 -12.97
C LEU A 51 -6.91 10.46 -12.94
N HIS A 52 -8.22 10.68 -13.13
CA HIS A 52 -8.79 12.00 -12.91
C HIS A 52 -8.68 12.35 -11.40
N GLY A 53 -8.05 13.48 -11.09
CA GLY A 53 -7.86 13.92 -9.69
C GLY A 53 -6.85 13.16 -8.84
N ALA A 54 -6.28 12.04 -9.34
CA ALA A 54 -5.35 11.21 -8.58
C ALA A 54 -4.21 10.62 -9.41
N VAL A 55 -3.10 10.32 -8.75
CA VAL A 55 -2.07 9.44 -9.27
C VAL A 55 -1.97 8.19 -8.41
N VAL A 56 -1.89 7.02 -9.03
CA VAL A 56 -1.76 5.73 -8.35
C VAL A 56 -0.38 5.15 -8.65
N VAL A 57 0.38 4.78 -7.62
CA VAL A 57 1.75 4.29 -7.79
C VAL A 57 1.97 3.03 -7.00
N ALA A 58 2.57 2.02 -7.64
CA ALA A 58 3.07 0.81 -7.00
C ALA A 58 4.55 0.63 -7.37
N ALA A 59 5.43 0.41 -6.40
CA ALA A 59 6.87 0.36 -6.67
C ALA A 59 7.58 -0.84 -6.06
N GLY A 60 6.92 -1.67 -5.28
CA GLY A 60 7.47 -2.80 -4.54
C GLY A 60 7.26 -2.67 -3.04
N MET A 61 7.55 -3.74 -2.30
CA MET A 61 7.43 -3.82 -0.85
C MET A 61 8.60 -3.14 -0.14
N GLY A 62 8.33 -2.66 1.07
CA GLY A 62 9.31 -2.11 2.01
C GLY A 62 9.58 -0.62 1.86
N ALA A 63 10.31 -0.07 2.84
CA ALA A 63 10.53 1.36 3.04
C ALA A 63 11.10 2.09 1.82
N GLU A 64 12.18 1.60 1.24
CA GLU A 64 12.85 2.24 0.09
C GLU A 64 11.93 2.33 -1.13
N ARG A 65 11.14 1.28 -1.37
CA ARG A 65 10.22 1.23 -2.50
C ARG A 65 9.02 2.15 -2.29
N ALA A 66 8.53 2.23 -1.05
CA ALA A 66 7.48 3.18 -0.68
C ALA A 66 7.94 4.64 -0.89
N MET A 67 9.16 4.98 -0.47
CA MET A 67 9.76 6.30 -0.72
C MET A 67 9.91 6.59 -2.21
N ALA A 68 10.38 5.62 -3.01
CA ALA A 68 10.48 5.76 -4.46
C ALA A 68 9.11 6.00 -5.12
N ALA A 69 8.04 5.33 -4.63
CA ALA A 69 6.69 5.54 -5.10
C ALA A 69 6.17 6.95 -4.80
N VAL A 70 6.41 7.45 -3.59
CA VAL A 70 6.05 8.83 -3.20
C VAL A 70 6.83 9.84 -4.06
N ALA A 71 8.14 9.69 -4.21
CA ALA A 71 8.95 10.58 -5.06
C ALA A 71 8.45 10.61 -6.52
N ALA A 72 8.10 9.44 -7.07
CA ALA A 72 7.51 9.36 -8.39
C ALA A 72 6.17 10.12 -8.47
N ALA A 73 5.29 9.95 -7.49
CA ALA A 73 3.99 10.61 -7.45
C ALA A 73 4.12 12.14 -7.39
N VAL A 74 4.90 12.67 -6.45
CA VAL A 74 5.04 14.13 -6.26
C VAL A 74 5.78 14.81 -7.42
N SER A 75 6.67 14.09 -8.12
CA SER A 75 7.36 14.62 -9.28
C SER A 75 6.43 14.84 -10.49
N GLN A 76 5.24 14.24 -10.50
CA GLN A 76 4.33 14.25 -11.64
C GLN A 76 3.10 15.14 -11.45
N SER A 77 2.81 15.55 -10.23
CA SER A 77 1.59 16.31 -9.93
C SER A 77 1.69 17.09 -8.61
N ASN A 78 0.85 18.12 -8.48
CA ASN A 78 0.69 18.85 -7.22
C ASN A 78 -0.19 18.02 -6.28
N VAL A 79 0.44 17.07 -5.56
CA VAL A 79 -0.21 16.23 -4.58
C VAL A 79 -0.48 17.04 -3.31
N GLU A 80 -1.67 16.90 -2.74
CA GLU A 80 -2.07 17.48 -1.45
C GLU A 80 -2.20 16.41 -0.36
N THR A 81 -2.47 15.16 -0.77
CA THR A 81 -2.71 14.04 0.15
C THR A 81 -2.01 12.78 -0.35
N LEU A 82 -1.22 12.15 0.52
CA LEU A 82 -0.71 10.80 0.31
C LEU A 82 -1.62 9.77 1.00
N VAL A 83 -1.95 8.70 0.30
CA VAL A 83 -2.73 7.57 0.83
C VAL A 83 -1.89 6.31 0.72
N SER A 84 -1.42 5.77 1.84
CA SER A 84 -0.85 4.42 1.87
C SER A 84 -1.98 3.40 1.82
N THR A 85 -1.96 2.51 0.83
CA THR A 85 -3.00 1.47 0.65
C THR A 85 -2.37 0.10 0.41
N GLY A 86 -3.17 -0.95 0.40
CA GLY A 86 -2.72 -2.32 0.16
C GLY A 86 -3.16 -3.30 1.23
N LEU A 87 -2.51 -4.46 1.25
CA LEU A 87 -2.78 -5.52 2.23
C LEU A 87 -2.04 -5.26 3.55
N ALA A 88 -2.63 -5.73 4.64
CA ALA A 88 -2.01 -5.73 5.97
C ALA A 88 -2.36 -7.04 6.71
N GLY A 89 -1.48 -7.48 7.61
CA GLY A 89 -1.77 -8.54 8.57
C GLY A 89 -2.59 -8.00 9.74
N GLY A 90 -3.59 -8.75 10.19
CA GLY A 90 -4.35 -8.45 11.41
C GLY A 90 -3.52 -8.77 12.66
N CYS A 91 -3.44 -7.83 13.62
CA CYS A 91 -2.81 -8.02 14.93
C CYS A 91 -3.85 -8.15 16.04
N ALA A 92 -4.95 -7.39 15.95
CA ALA A 92 -6.02 -7.45 16.94
C ALA A 92 -6.88 -8.71 16.76
N PRO A 93 -7.27 -9.39 17.86
CA PRO A 93 -8.24 -10.48 17.81
C PRO A 93 -9.57 -10.01 17.20
N GLY A 94 -10.21 -10.88 16.39
CA GLY A 94 -11.51 -10.61 15.78
C GLY A 94 -11.46 -9.87 14.45
N LEU A 95 -10.31 -9.36 14.02
CA LEU A 95 -10.14 -8.88 12.65
C LEU A 95 -10.07 -10.06 11.68
N THR A 96 -10.94 -10.05 10.68
CA THR A 96 -11.04 -11.12 9.67
C THR A 96 -10.51 -10.67 8.31
N ALA A 97 -10.03 -11.61 7.52
CA ALA A 97 -9.60 -11.34 6.15
C ALA A 97 -10.74 -10.72 5.32
N GLY A 98 -10.44 -9.61 4.67
CA GLY A 98 -11.42 -8.79 3.93
C GLY A 98 -11.94 -7.58 4.70
N SER A 99 -11.67 -7.46 6.01
CA SER A 99 -11.92 -6.21 6.74
C SER A 99 -11.06 -5.09 6.18
N VAL A 100 -11.65 -3.92 5.91
CA VAL A 100 -10.91 -2.72 5.47
C VAL A 100 -10.95 -1.70 6.60
N LEU A 101 -9.79 -1.21 6.99
CA LEU A 101 -9.65 -0.23 8.07
C LEU A 101 -8.85 0.98 7.58
N GLU A 102 -9.26 2.15 8.06
CA GLU A 102 -8.45 3.35 8.02
C GLU A 102 -7.78 3.54 9.37
N ALA A 103 -6.46 3.68 9.37
CA ALA A 103 -5.69 3.89 10.60
C ALA A 103 -5.84 5.34 11.07
N GLY A 104 -5.98 5.53 12.38
CA GLY A 104 -5.84 6.84 13.04
C GLY A 104 -4.39 7.19 13.29
N TRP A 105 -3.58 6.17 13.52
CA TRP A 105 -2.15 6.28 13.78
C TRP A 105 -1.36 5.25 12.98
N VAL A 106 -0.22 5.66 12.47
CA VAL A 106 0.81 4.77 11.92
C VAL A 106 2.02 4.84 12.84
N VAL A 107 2.59 3.68 13.19
CA VAL A 107 3.75 3.58 14.08
C VAL A 107 4.84 2.77 13.38
N ASP A 108 6.02 3.35 13.27
CA ASP A 108 7.23 2.62 12.87
C ASP A 108 7.65 1.70 14.02
N ALA A 109 7.57 0.39 13.83
CA ALA A 109 7.83 -0.57 14.91
C ALA A 109 9.29 -0.62 15.37
N GLY A 110 10.22 -0.17 14.53
CA GLY A 110 11.66 -0.13 14.83
C GLY A 110 12.05 1.10 15.64
N THR A 111 11.51 2.27 15.28
CA THR A 111 11.84 3.56 15.93
C THR A 111 10.81 4.02 16.95
N GLU A 112 9.62 3.42 16.94
CA GLU A 112 8.43 3.82 17.69
C GLU A 112 7.90 5.23 17.34
N GLU A 113 8.39 5.83 16.26
CA GLU A 113 7.89 7.08 15.74
C GLU A 113 6.43 6.95 15.32
N ARG A 114 5.59 7.93 15.69
CA ARG A 114 4.15 7.90 15.47
C ARG A 114 3.70 9.03 14.56
N PHE A 115 2.86 8.69 13.60
CA PHE A 115 2.30 9.60 12.62
C PHE A 115 0.77 9.61 12.71
N ALA A 116 0.18 10.76 12.98
CA ALA A 116 -1.27 10.93 12.91
C ALA A 116 -1.74 10.95 11.47
N THR A 117 -2.88 10.33 11.18
CA THR A 117 -3.51 10.42 9.87
C THR A 117 -4.52 11.57 9.82
N SER A 118 -4.75 12.13 8.63
CA SER A 118 -5.75 13.22 8.45
C SER A 118 -7.19 12.71 8.34
N GLY A 119 -7.41 11.40 8.32
CA GLY A 119 -8.76 10.80 8.32
C GLY A 119 -9.47 10.89 9.66
N THR A 120 -8.76 11.24 10.73
CA THR A 120 -9.26 11.24 12.12
C THR A 120 -9.69 12.59 12.65
N GLN A 121 -9.75 13.63 11.85
CA GLN A 121 -10.26 14.92 12.32
C GLN A 121 -11.79 14.82 12.57
N GLY A 122 -12.13 14.45 13.83
CA GLY A 122 -13.52 14.41 14.32
C GLY A 122 -13.96 13.12 15.00
N THR A 123 -13.37 11.98 14.70
CA THR A 123 -13.59 10.73 15.44
C THR A 123 -12.22 10.08 15.61
N ALA A 124 -11.68 10.11 16.83
CA ALA A 124 -10.42 9.42 17.14
C ALA A 124 -10.62 7.92 16.89
N THR A 125 -10.30 7.45 15.70
CA THR A 125 -10.18 6.00 15.49
C THR A 125 -8.88 5.59 16.19
N GLU A 126 -9.01 4.80 17.22
CA GLU A 126 -7.88 4.23 17.96
C GLU A 126 -7.15 3.15 17.15
N VAL A 127 -7.46 3.02 15.85
CA VAL A 127 -6.87 2.03 14.97
C VAL A 127 -5.40 2.39 14.71
N VAL A 128 -4.51 1.57 15.24
CA VAL A 128 -3.06 1.70 15.05
C VAL A 128 -2.60 0.71 13.98
N LEU A 129 -1.89 1.22 12.98
CA LEU A 129 -1.14 0.44 11.99
C LEU A 129 0.34 0.46 12.36
N ALA A 130 0.90 -0.68 12.69
CA ALA A 130 2.36 -0.82 12.86
C ALA A 130 3.01 -1.10 11.51
N THR A 131 4.17 -0.49 11.24
CA THR A 131 4.99 -0.79 10.06
C THR A 131 6.27 -1.49 10.50
N THR A 132 6.57 -2.64 9.89
CA THR A 132 7.77 -3.45 10.14
C THR A 132 8.62 -3.57 8.88
N ASP A 133 9.86 -4.02 9.03
CA ASP A 133 10.80 -4.26 7.91
C ASP A 133 10.64 -5.66 7.27
N CYS A 134 9.83 -6.52 7.88
CA CYS A 134 9.62 -7.89 7.44
C CYS A 134 8.16 -8.33 7.59
N VAL A 135 7.80 -9.46 6.95
CA VAL A 135 6.47 -10.06 7.08
C VAL A 135 6.28 -10.59 8.51
N ALA A 136 5.30 -10.06 9.23
CA ALA A 136 5.03 -10.41 10.62
C ALA A 136 4.35 -11.78 10.76
N GLY A 137 5.00 -12.72 11.46
CA GLY A 137 4.40 -13.97 11.91
C GLY A 137 3.53 -13.78 13.17
N VAL A 138 2.88 -14.86 13.62
CA VAL A 138 1.93 -14.84 14.75
C VAL A 138 2.52 -14.21 16.02
N GLN A 139 3.74 -14.59 16.40
CA GLN A 139 4.37 -14.07 17.61
C GLN A 139 4.63 -12.56 17.50
N GLN A 140 5.14 -12.10 16.36
CA GLN A 140 5.41 -10.68 16.11
C GLN A 140 4.12 -9.85 16.08
N LYS A 141 3.05 -10.34 15.46
CA LYS A 141 1.73 -9.69 15.51
C LYS A 141 1.21 -9.53 16.94
N ALA A 142 1.32 -10.58 17.77
CA ALA A 142 0.93 -10.52 19.18
C ALA A 142 1.78 -9.52 19.97
N GLU A 143 3.09 -9.45 19.71
CA GLU A 143 3.98 -8.46 20.32
C GLU A 143 3.63 -7.03 19.91
N LEU A 144 3.40 -6.77 18.60
CA LEU A 144 2.98 -5.47 18.10
C LEU A 144 1.65 -5.02 18.71
N ALA A 145 0.67 -5.92 18.82
CA ALA A 145 -0.59 -5.63 19.48
C ALA A 145 -0.40 -5.24 20.93
N LYS A 146 0.44 -6.00 21.68
CA LYS A 146 0.71 -5.75 23.09
C LYS A 146 1.52 -4.48 23.34
N ARG A 147 2.59 -4.25 22.56
CA ARG A 147 3.54 -3.15 22.77
C ARG A 147 3.04 -1.81 22.24
N LEU A 148 2.45 -1.82 21.04
CA LEU A 148 2.07 -0.61 20.32
C LEU A 148 0.55 -0.38 20.26
N GLY A 149 -0.26 -1.34 20.71
CA GLY A 149 -1.71 -1.31 20.51
C GLY A 149 -2.10 -1.53 19.05
N ALA A 150 -1.22 -2.17 18.25
CA ALA A 150 -1.44 -2.33 16.83
C ALA A 150 -2.65 -3.22 16.53
N ALA A 151 -3.59 -2.72 15.73
CA ALA A 151 -4.68 -3.50 15.18
C ALA A 151 -4.24 -4.26 13.92
N MET A 152 -3.31 -3.69 13.16
CA MET A 152 -2.82 -4.25 11.90
C MET A 152 -1.34 -3.91 11.68
N VAL A 153 -0.69 -4.65 10.76
CA VAL A 153 0.73 -4.48 10.43
C VAL A 153 0.96 -4.50 8.92
N ASP A 154 1.84 -3.61 8.44
CA ASP A 154 2.33 -3.57 7.06
C ASP A 154 3.86 -3.35 7.00
N MET A 155 4.38 -3.03 5.82
CA MET A 155 5.82 -2.81 5.59
C MET A 155 6.14 -1.43 4.97
N GLU A 156 5.16 -0.54 4.78
CA GLU A 156 5.33 0.68 3.97
C GLU A 156 4.79 1.96 4.61
N ALA A 157 3.72 1.87 5.39
CA ALA A 157 2.92 3.03 5.78
C ALA A 157 3.72 4.09 6.56
N ALA A 158 4.63 3.69 7.45
CA ALA A 158 5.46 4.65 8.20
C ALA A 158 6.39 5.45 7.28
N SER A 159 6.94 4.83 6.24
CA SER A 159 7.78 5.54 5.26
C SER A 159 6.98 6.53 4.43
N VAL A 160 5.75 6.18 4.03
CA VAL A 160 4.85 7.11 3.33
C VAL A 160 4.45 8.26 4.27
N ALA A 161 4.15 7.96 5.54
CA ALA A 161 3.79 8.95 6.55
C ALA A 161 4.91 9.95 6.81
N ARG A 162 6.14 9.47 6.97
CA ARG A 162 7.33 10.30 7.16
C ARG A 162 7.55 11.25 5.99
N MET A 163 7.47 10.74 4.75
CA MET A 163 7.55 11.59 3.58
C MET A 163 6.41 12.59 3.47
N ALA A 164 5.18 12.23 3.87
CA ALA A 164 4.07 13.17 3.90
C ALA A 164 4.35 14.33 4.88
N GLN A 165 4.88 14.01 6.07
CA GLN A 165 5.27 15.01 7.08
C GLN A 165 6.38 15.93 6.57
N GLU A 166 7.44 15.38 5.98
CA GLU A 166 8.56 16.14 5.41
C GLU A 166 8.12 17.10 4.28
N LEU A 167 7.15 16.66 3.47
CA LEU A 167 6.61 17.44 2.35
C LEU A 167 5.44 18.36 2.73
N GLY A 168 4.99 18.34 3.99
CA GLY A 168 3.84 19.12 4.46
C GLY A 168 2.51 18.69 3.84
N LEU A 169 2.38 17.40 3.47
CA LEU A 169 1.19 16.84 2.84
C LEU A 169 0.28 16.16 3.87
N ARG A 170 -1.02 16.12 3.59
CA ARG A 170 -1.96 15.30 4.35
C ARG A 170 -1.64 13.82 4.11
N PHE A 171 -1.87 13.00 5.13
CA PHE A 171 -1.60 11.57 5.07
C PHE A 171 -2.79 10.75 5.54
N ARG A 172 -3.07 9.66 4.83
CA ARG A 172 -4.07 8.63 5.19
C ARG A 172 -3.46 7.25 5.00
N ALA A 173 -3.92 6.29 5.79
CA ALA A 173 -3.54 4.87 5.64
C ALA A 173 -4.80 4.01 5.65
N ILE A 174 -5.10 3.36 4.51
CA ILE A 174 -6.29 2.52 4.31
C ILE A 174 -5.81 1.14 3.88
N LYS A 175 -6.03 0.14 4.73
CA LYS A 175 -5.51 -1.22 4.53
C LYS A 175 -6.63 -2.25 4.60
N ALA A 176 -6.46 -3.34 3.84
CA ALA A 176 -7.34 -4.51 3.91
C ALA A 176 -6.60 -5.68 4.55
N ILE A 177 -7.26 -6.35 5.50
CA ILE A 177 -6.68 -7.49 6.23
C ILE A 177 -6.62 -8.70 5.29
N SER A 178 -5.41 -9.22 5.07
CA SER A 178 -5.14 -10.42 4.28
C SER A 178 -5.13 -11.70 5.10
N ASP A 179 -4.77 -11.58 6.37
CA ASP A 179 -4.57 -12.71 7.29
C ASP A 179 -4.82 -12.29 8.74
N GLU A 180 -5.44 -13.18 9.49
CA GLU A 180 -5.82 -12.98 10.88
C GLU A 180 -4.59 -13.04 11.83
N SER A 181 -4.77 -12.62 13.07
CA SER A 181 -3.71 -12.54 14.08
C SER A 181 -3.09 -13.91 14.43
N ASP A 182 -3.85 -14.99 14.32
CA ASP A 182 -3.46 -16.38 14.57
C ASP A 182 -2.91 -17.11 13.34
N ARG A 183 -2.86 -16.42 12.17
CA ARG A 183 -2.39 -17.01 10.92
C ARG A 183 -0.88 -16.85 10.74
N GLU A 184 -0.18 -17.96 10.60
CA GLU A 184 1.25 -17.93 10.30
C GLU A 184 1.51 -17.64 8.82
N VAL A 185 2.17 -16.52 8.56
CA VAL A 185 2.56 -16.05 7.21
C VAL A 185 4.04 -15.65 7.13
N GLY A 186 4.78 -15.73 8.23
CA GLY A 186 6.20 -15.34 8.29
C GLY A 186 7.08 -16.07 7.27
N SER A 187 6.70 -17.30 6.88
CA SER A 187 7.40 -18.05 5.83
C SER A 187 7.36 -17.36 4.45
N LEU A 188 6.43 -16.43 4.21
CA LEU A 188 6.37 -15.66 2.97
C LEU A 188 7.56 -14.72 2.81
N GLN A 189 8.25 -14.36 3.89
CA GLN A 189 9.48 -13.56 3.85
C GLN A 189 10.53 -14.16 2.92
N ALA A 190 10.63 -15.48 2.82
CA ALA A 190 11.55 -16.18 1.90
C ALA A 190 11.29 -15.88 0.41
N PHE A 191 10.10 -15.37 0.08
CA PHE A 191 9.70 -15.02 -1.29
C PHE A 191 9.70 -13.52 -1.56
N ALA A 192 10.06 -12.70 -0.57
CA ALA A 192 10.36 -11.30 -0.78
C ALA A 192 11.69 -11.18 -1.56
N GLY A 193 11.65 -10.57 -2.74
CA GLY A 193 12.84 -10.36 -3.57
C GLY A 193 13.59 -9.09 -3.18
N GLU A 194 14.87 -9.01 -3.56
CA GLU A 194 15.78 -7.90 -3.21
C GLU A 194 15.28 -6.51 -3.61
N LEU A 195 14.47 -6.39 -4.63
CA LEU A 195 13.92 -5.10 -5.10
C LEU A 195 12.48 -4.87 -4.61
N GLY A 196 12.07 -5.42 -3.46
CA GLY A 196 10.71 -5.30 -2.95
C GLY A 196 9.66 -6.02 -3.83
N THR A 197 10.10 -6.92 -4.70
CA THR A 197 9.21 -7.72 -5.54
C THR A 197 8.80 -8.98 -4.79
N PHE A 198 7.55 -9.45 -5.00
CA PHE A 198 7.16 -10.76 -4.51
C PHE A 198 7.45 -11.81 -5.60
N ARG A 199 8.27 -12.79 -5.29
CA ARG A 199 8.69 -13.85 -6.22
C ARG A 199 7.57 -14.89 -6.40
N THR A 200 6.48 -14.49 -7.06
CA THR A 200 5.27 -15.30 -7.25
C THR A 200 5.57 -16.66 -7.89
N GLY A 201 6.45 -16.70 -8.88
CA GLY A 201 6.85 -17.95 -9.52
C GLY A 201 7.59 -18.90 -8.58
N ALA A 202 8.52 -18.37 -7.77
CA ALA A 202 9.24 -19.16 -6.78
C ALA A 202 8.29 -19.66 -5.67
N PHE A 203 7.37 -18.83 -5.22
CA PHE A 203 6.33 -19.21 -4.27
C PHE A 203 5.40 -20.29 -4.83
N ALA A 204 4.94 -20.16 -6.08
CA ALA A 204 4.11 -21.15 -6.75
C ALA A 204 4.83 -22.50 -6.91
N LEU A 205 6.10 -22.48 -7.33
CA LEU A 205 6.91 -23.68 -7.47
C LEU A 205 7.16 -24.35 -6.11
N HIS A 206 7.56 -23.58 -5.10
CA HIS A 206 7.72 -24.09 -3.74
C HIS A 206 6.43 -24.73 -3.22
N THR A 207 5.30 -24.04 -3.37
CA THR A 207 3.99 -24.56 -2.96
C THR A 207 3.64 -25.84 -3.71
N ALA A 208 3.89 -25.92 -5.03
CA ALA A 208 3.62 -27.10 -5.83
C ALA A 208 4.39 -28.34 -5.33
N LEU A 209 5.64 -28.14 -4.87
CA LEU A 209 6.49 -29.19 -4.34
C LEU A 209 6.16 -29.59 -2.88
N HIS A 210 5.32 -28.83 -2.18
CA HIS A 210 4.98 -29.06 -0.77
C HIS A 210 3.47 -29.25 -0.56
N PRO A 211 2.90 -30.43 -0.82
CA PRO A 211 1.46 -30.68 -0.76
C PRO A 211 0.82 -30.35 0.61
N LYS A 212 1.57 -30.47 1.70
CA LYS A 212 1.10 -30.09 3.04
C LYS A 212 0.76 -28.61 3.18
N GLN A 213 1.34 -27.74 2.34
CA GLN A 213 1.12 -26.29 2.36
C GLN A 213 0.00 -25.84 1.39
N TRP A 214 -0.54 -26.71 0.55
CA TRP A 214 -1.55 -26.34 -0.45
C TRP A 214 -2.80 -25.72 0.16
N ARG A 215 -3.30 -26.32 1.23
CA ARG A 215 -4.48 -25.77 1.91
C ARG A 215 -4.23 -24.36 2.45
N GLN A 216 -3.06 -24.13 3.04
CA GLN A 216 -2.69 -22.81 3.57
C GLN A 216 -2.53 -21.79 2.45
N ALA A 217 -1.84 -22.14 1.36
CA ALA A 217 -1.66 -21.27 0.20
C ALA A 217 -3.00 -20.92 -0.48
N LEU A 218 -3.92 -21.88 -0.62
CA LEU A 218 -5.26 -21.65 -1.18
C LEU A 218 -6.09 -20.72 -0.29
N VAL A 219 -6.05 -20.92 1.04
CA VAL A 219 -6.75 -20.05 1.98
C VAL A 219 -6.19 -18.63 1.93
N LEU A 220 -4.86 -18.48 1.97
CA LEU A 220 -4.20 -17.18 1.86
C LEU A 220 -4.52 -16.47 0.54
N GLY A 221 -4.50 -17.20 -0.58
CA GLY A 221 -4.87 -16.67 -1.89
C GLY A 221 -6.32 -16.16 -1.94
N ARG A 222 -7.27 -16.94 -1.39
CA ARG A 222 -8.68 -16.54 -1.29
C ARG A 222 -8.88 -15.35 -0.38
N ASN A 223 -8.22 -15.32 0.77
CA ASN A 223 -8.28 -14.23 1.72
C ASN A 223 -7.73 -12.94 1.12
N SER A 224 -6.56 -13.01 0.47
CA SER A 224 -5.97 -11.86 -0.24
C SER A 224 -6.89 -11.36 -1.36
N ALA A 225 -7.50 -12.25 -2.15
CA ALA A 225 -8.43 -11.86 -3.20
C ALA A 225 -9.68 -11.15 -2.63
N ARG A 226 -10.24 -11.66 -1.52
CA ARG A 226 -11.35 -11.02 -0.80
C ARG A 226 -10.96 -9.65 -0.27
N ALA A 227 -9.79 -9.55 0.36
CA ALA A 227 -9.26 -8.31 0.90
C ALA A 227 -9.07 -7.25 -0.19
N LEU A 228 -8.50 -7.63 -1.34
CA LEU A 228 -8.30 -6.73 -2.48
C LEU A 228 -9.63 -6.26 -3.09
N ALA A 229 -10.64 -7.12 -3.18
CA ALA A 229 -11.96 -6.73 -3.67
C ALA A 229 -12.66 -5.73 -2.73
N ALA A 230 -12.57 -5.96 -1.42
CA ALA A 230 -13.11 -5.03 -0.43
C ALA A 230 -12.36 -3.69 -0.45
N LEU A 231 -11.02 -3.72 -0.54
CA LEU A 231 -10.18 -2.53 -0.64
C LEU A 231 -10.51 -1.71 -1.90
N GLU A 232 -10.69 -2.37 -3.05
CA GLU A 232 -11.08 -1.71 -4.30
C GLU A 232 -12.37 -0.90 -4.12
N THR A 233 -13.38 -1.48 -3.47
CA THR A 233 -14.66 -0.81 -3.22
C THR A 233 -14.48 0.46 -2.39
N VAL A 234 -13.75 0.38 -1.29
CA VAL A 234 -13.49 1.53 -0.41
C VAL A 234 -12.66 2.59 -1.13
N MET A 235 -11.58 2.18 -1.81
CA MET A 235 -10.71 3.11 -2.51
C MET A 235 -11.39 3.81 -3.70
N ARG A 236 -12.33 3.14 -4.39
CA ARG A 236 -13.14 3.80 -5.42
C ARG A 236 -13.97 4.92 -4.81
N SER A 237 -14.66 4.66 -3.70
CA SER A 237 -15.44 5.70 -3.01
C SER A 237 -14.56 6.88 -2.56
N VAL A 238 -13.34 6.61 -2.10
CA VAL A 238 -12.38 7.67 -1.73
C VAL A 238 -11.97 8.50 -2.96
N LEU A 239 -11.77 7.88 -4.12
CA LEU A 239 -11.39 8.56 -5.36
C LEU A 239 -12.56 9.30 -6.01
N GLU A 240 -13.80 8.82 -5.87
CA GLU A 240 -15.02 9.47 -6.38
C GLU A 240 -15.38 10.73 -5.58
N GLY A 241 -14.88 10.86 -4.37
CA GLY A 241 -15.05 12.05 -3.52
C GLY A 241 -14.08 13.21 -3.82
N LEU A 242 -13.26 13.10 -4.89
CA LEU A 242 -12.30 14.12 -5.33
C LEU A 242 -12.93 15.07 -6.36
#